data_81e5a492205a707fe9012b6684454780
#
_entry.id   81e5a492205a707fe9012b6684454780
#
_cell.length_a   1.000
_cell.length_b   1.000
_cell.length_c   1.000
_cell.angle_alpha   90.00
_cell.angle_beta   90.00
_cell.angle_gamma   90.00
#
_symmetry.space_group_name_H-M   'P 1'
#
loop_
_entity.id
_entity.type
_entity.pdbx_description
1 polymer ?
#
loop_
_entity_poly.entity_id
_entity_poly.type
_entity_poly.pdbx_seq_one_letter_code
_entity_poly.pdbx_strand_id
1 'polypeptide(L)'
;MARVRDIYNYTNPRYAGLRDPMRRVVGAYQNANRFLDTVQEWVYIETGMIHTSRMIHNLAHKMPEQFDKVADMHHERHLMVEYPATPELTEEIGTMDRAFEIVIECLNEIQEALERLRAVTDNPELRPMSLMSEEFMVELSGYYTKFLAAWNMWDQGVSPSSFDNWVLHLMEEEEGEDD
;
A
#
# COMPACT_ATOMS: atom_id res chain seq x y z
N MET A 1 26.78 -24.67 -16.69
CA MET A 1 25.35 -24.48 -16.36
C MET A 1 25.30 -23.83 -15.00
N ALA A 2 24.88 -22.55 -14.92
CA ALA A 2 24.60 -21.89 -13.64
C ALA A 2 23.51 -22.69 -12.92
N ARG A 3 23.68 -22.96 -11.64
CA ARG A 3 22.67 -23.67 -10.85
C ARG A 3 21.50 -22.72 -10.64
N VAL A 4 20.27 -23.24 -10.58
CA VAL A 4 19.03 -22.45 -10.29
C VAL A 4 19.20 -21.57 -9.04
N ARG A 5 20.08 -21.92 -8.10
CA ARG A 5 20.45 -21.12 -6.93
C ARG A 5 21.14 -19.79 -7.24
N ASP A 6 21.78 -19.66 -8.41
CA ASP A 6 22.50 -18.45 -8.83
C ASP A 6 21.53 -17.39 -9.36
N ILE A 7 20.27 -17.76 -9.66
CA ILE A 7 19.23 -16.85 -10.15
C ILE A 7 18.74 -15.93 -9.03
N TYR A 8 18.81 -16.35 -7.77
CA TYR A 8 18.34 -15.56 -6.64
C TYR A 8 19.30 -14.44 -6.19
N ASN A 9 20.50 -14.44 -6.67
CA ASN A 9 21.61 -13.49 -6.44
C ASN A 9 21.75 -12.88 -5.01
N TYR A 10 20.91 -13.29 -4.06
CA TYR A 10 20.99 -12.88 -2.64
C TYR A 10 22.20 -13.50 -1.92
N THR A 11 22.87 -14.47 -2.55
CA THR A 11 24.17 -15.01 -2.09
C THR A 11 25.32 -14.05 -2.36
N ASN A 12 25.12 -13.05 -3.24
CA ASN A 12 26.06 -11.96 -3.41
C ASN A 12 26.08 -11.10 -2.13
N PRO A 13 27.26 -10.91 -1.49
CA PRO A 13 27.39 -10.11 -0.27
C PRO A 13 26.76 -8.70 -0.39
N ARG A 14 26.72 -8.14 -1.60
CA ARG A 14 26.11 -6.86 -1.91
C ARG A 14 24.60 -6.83 -1.64
N TYR A 15 23.92 -7.95 -1.83
CA TYR A 15 22.46 -8.08 -1.74
C TYR A 15 21.99 -8.94 -0.57
N ALA A 16 22.91 -9.52 0.20
CA ALA A 16 22.56 -10.46 1.26
C ALA A 16 21.60 -9.89 2.30
N GLY A 17 21.71 -8.60 2.61
CA GLY A 17 20.82 -7.90 3.56
C GLY A 17 19.47 -7.43 2.99
N LEU A 18 19.25 -7.57 1.67
CA LEU A 18 18.04 -7.03 1.02
C LEU A 18 16.87 -8.01 1.02
N ARG A 19 17.12 -9.31 1.12
CA ARG A 19 16.11 -10.34 0.93
C ARG A 19 14.86 -10.13 1.79
N ASP A 20 15.05 -10.04 3.10
CA ASP A 20 13.95 -9.92 4.04
C ASP A 20 13.23 -8.55 3.96
N PRO A 21 13.95 -7.40 3.89
CA PRO A 21 13.30 -6.11 3.65
C PRO A 21 12.47 -6.06 2.36
N MET A 22 13.03 -6.53 1.24
CA MET A 22 12.32 -6.56 -0.04
C MET A 22 11.09 -7.47 0.01
N ARG A 23 11.21 -8.67 0.59
CA ARG A 23 10.08 -9.58 0.78
C ARG A 23 8.97 -8.97 1.66
N ARG A 24 9.33 -8.17 2.67
CA ARG A 24 8.36 -7.45 3.51
C ARG A 24 7.61 -6.38 2.71
N VAL A 25 8.30 -5.61 1.88
CA VAL A 25 7.66 -4.61 1.01
C VAL A 25 6.67 -5.27 0.06
N VAL A 26 7.08 -6.34 -0.61
CA VAL A 26 6.20 -7.14 -1.48
C VAL A 26 4.96 -7.63 -0.72
N GLY A 27 5.16 -8.20 0.47
CA GLY A 27 4.07 -8.71 1.30
C GLY A 27 3.11 -7.62 1.75
N ALA A 28 3.62 -6.47 2.18
CA ALA A 28 2.80 -5.34 2.62
C ALA A 28 1.88 -4.82 1.51
N TYR A 29 2.41 -4.63 0.28
CA TYR A 29 1.58 -4.22 -0.86
C TYR A 29 0.53 -5.25 -1.26
N GLN A 30 0.89 -6.55 -1.25
CA GLN A 30 -0.07 -7.63 -1.57
C GLN A 30 -1.17 -7.74 -0.53
N ASN A 31 -0.82 -7.65 0.77
CA ASN A 31 -1.79 -7.68 1.86
C ASN A 31 -2.73 -6.48 1.77
N ALA A 32 -2.17 -5.27 1.56
CA ALA A 32 -2.94 -4.05 1.43
C ALA A 32 -3.93 -4.13 0.26
N ASN A 33 -3.50 -4.55 -0.94
CA ASN A 33 -4.41 -4.72 -2.06
C ASN A 33 -5.61 -5.61 -1.68
N ARG A 34 -5.36 -6.80 -1.12
CA ARG A 34 -6.42 -7.74 -0.77
C ARG A 34 -7.34 -7.25 0.34
N PHE A 35 -6.77 -6.63 1.38
CA PHE A 35 -7.57 -6.13 2.51
C PHE A 35 -8.42 -4.93 2.10
N LEU A 36 -7.85 -4.01 1.32
CA LEU A 36 -8.58 -2.85 0.79
C LEU A 36 -9.72 -3.26 -0.15
N ASP A 37 -9.52 -4.29 -0.99
CA ASP A 37 -10.59 -4.85 -1.82
C ASP A 37 -11.73 -5.43 -0.96
N THR A 38 -11.39 -6.11 0.13
CA THR A 38 -12.40 -6.62 1.06
C THR A 38 -13.15 -5.49 1.77
N VAL A 39 -12.44 -4.45 2.22
CA VAL A 39 -13.04 -3.29 2.88
C VAL A 39 -13.96 -2.52 1.93
N GLN A 40 -13.52 -2.27 0.68
CA GLN A 40 -14.33 -1.56 -0.29
C GLN A 40 -15.63 -2.32 -0.62
N GLU A 41 -15.59 -3.65 -0.76
CA GLU A 41 -16.78 -4.47 -0.98
C GLU A 41 -17.74 -4.38 0.22
N TRP A 42 -17.22 -4.46 1.44
CA TRP A 42 -18.03 -4.33 2.65
C TRP A 42 -18.69 -2.95 2.73
N VAL A 43 -17.94 -1.86 2.49
CA VAL A 43 -18.49 -0.50 2.49
C VAL A 43 -19.60 -0.37 1.45
N TYR A 44 -19.40 -0.90 0.24
CA TYR A 44 -20.42 -0.85 -0.81
C TYR A 44 -21.69 -1.61 -0.43
N ILE A 45 -21.57 -2.84 0.08
CA ILE A 45 -22.70 -3.75 0.32
C ILE A 45 -23.47 -3.35 1.58
N GLU A 46 -22.76 -3.10 2.69
CA GLU A 46 -23.39 -2.90 4.00
C GLU A 46 -23.84 -1.48 4.26
N THR A 47 -23.17 -0.49 3.65
CA THR A 47 -23.49 0.92 3.91
C THR A 47 -24.13 1.65 2.73
N GLY A 48 -23.95 1.16 1.52
CA GLY A 48 -24.40 1.79 0.28
C GLY A 48 -23.60 3.06 -0.10
N MET A 49 -22.49 3.37 0.58
CA MET A 49 -21.65 4.52 0.31
C MET A 49 -20.75 4.28 -0.91
N ILE A 50 -21.23 4.67 -2.08
CA ILE A 50 -20.59 4.35 -3.37
C ILE A 50 -19.27 5.09 -3.55
N HIS A 51 -19.22 6.37 -3.20
CA HIS A 51 -18.03 7.20 -3.38
C HIS A 51 -16.92 6.83 -2.40
N THR A 52 -17.29 6.51 -1.15
CA THR A 52 -16.36 6.01 -0.14
C THR A 52 -15.76 4.67 -0.55
N SER A 53 -16.60 3.73 -1.00
CA SER A 53 -16.14 2.46 -1.55
C SER A 53 -15.18 2.68 -2.73
N ARG A 54 -15.52 3.59 -3.66
CA ARG A 54 -14.67 3.93 -4.82
C ARG A 54 -13.32 4.54 -4.40
N MET A 55 -13.30 5.39 -3.38
CA MET A 55 -12.06 5.96 -2.84
C MET A 55 -11.13 4.86 -2.32
N ILE A 56 -11.65 3.88 -1.57
CA ILE A 56 -10.88 2.74 -1.07
C ILE A 56 -10.43 1.84 -2.23
N HIS A 57 -11.30 1.59 -3.20
CA HIS A 57 -11.00 0.82 -4.40
C HIS A 57 -9.85 1.44 -5.22
N ASN A 58 -9.86 2.77 -5.40
CA ASN A 58 -8.78 3.47 -6.09
C ASN A 58 -7.44 3.27 -5.36
N LEU A 59 -7.44 3.33 -4.02
CA LEU A 59 -6.24 3.01 -3.24
C LEU A 59 -5.80 1.55 -3.42
N ALA A 60 -6.73 0.59 -3.40
CA ALA A 60 -6.43 -0.82 -3.63
C ALA A 60 -5.73 -1.05 -4.98
N HIS A 61 -6.17 -0.37 -6.04
CA HIS A 61 -5.57 -0.45 -7.36
C HIS A 61 -4.18 0.19 -7.46
N LYS A 62 -3.85 1.15 -6.60
CA LYS A 62 -2.49 1.70 -6.51
C LYS A 62 -1.47 0.70 -5.96
N MET A 63 -1.90 -0.26 -5.15
CA MET A 63 -1.00 -1.24 -4.53
C MET A 63 -0.28 -2.13 -5.55
N PRO A 64 -0.94 -2.75 -6.55
CA PRO A 64 -0.28 -3.46 -7.64
C PRO A 64 0.65 -2.57 -8.47
N GLU A 65 0.29 -1.33 -8.77
CA GLU A 65 1.16 -0.41 -9.53
C GLU A 65 2.50 -0.15 -8.80
N GLN A 66 2.45 0.08 -7.50
CA GLN A 66 3.65 0.25 -6.68
C GLN A 66 4.45 -1.05 -6.55
N PHE A 67 3.75 -2.16 -6.39
CA PHE A 67 4.37 -3.47 -6.36
C PHE A 67 5.14 -3.78 -7.65
N ASP A 68 4.60 -3.45 -8.82
CA ASP A 68 5.27 -3.67 -10.11
C ASP A 68 6.59 -2.90 -10.19
N LYS A 69 6.63 -1.65 -9.70
CA LYS A 69 7.88 -0.88 -9.61
C LYS A 69 8.92 -1.56 -8.70
N VAL A 70 8.47 -2.16 -7.58
CA VAL A 70 9.35 -2.94 -6.69
C VAL A 70 9.86 -4.18 -7.39
N ALA A 71 9.01 -4.89 -8.14
CA ALA A 71 9.38 -6.06 -8.92
C ALA A 71 10.41 -5.73 -10.01
N ASP A 72 10.24 -4.63 -10.71
CA ASP A 72 11.19 -4.15 -11.72
C ASP A 72 12.57 -3.86 -11.10
N MET A 73 12.61 -3.25 -9.92
CA MET A 73 13.85 -3.05 -9.16
C MET A 73 14.57 -4.36 -8.82
N HIS A 74 13.82 -5.45 -8.54
CA HIS A 74 14.42 -6.77 -8.36
C HIS A 74 15.03 -7.28 -9.67
N HIS A 75 14.26 -7.20 -10.77
CA HIS A 75 14.66 -7.72 -12.07
C HIS A 75 15.92 -7.01 -12.61
N GLU A 76 16.01 -5.69 -12.49
CA GLU A 76 17.20 -4.93 -12.87
C GLU A 76 18.47 -5.37 -12.16
N ARG A 77 18.36 -5.98 -10.97
CA ARG A 77 19.47 -6.49 -10.17
C ARG A 77 19.65 -8.00 -10.27
N HIS A 78 18.92 -8.62 -11.19
CA HIS A 78 18.86 -10.08 -11.31
C HIS A 78 18.46 -10.78 -9.99
N LEU A 79 17.63 -10.12 -9.19
CA LEU A 79 17.02 -10.69 -8.00
C LEU A 79 15.66 -11.27 -8.36
N MET A 80 15.31 -12.37 -7.71
CA MET A 80 13.99 -12.97 -7.86
C MET A 80 13.03 -12.39 -6.81
N VAL A 81 11.84 -11.99 -7.25
CA VAL A 81 10.78 -11.55 -6.34
C VAL A 81 10.29 -12.74 -5.53
N GLU A 82 10.28 -12.60 -4.21
CA GLU A 82 9.72 -13.59 -3.30
C GLU A 82 8.34 -13.13 -2.82
N TYR A 83 7.32 -13.94 -3.13
CA TYR A 83 5.93 -13.68 -2.77
C TYR A 83 5.62 -14.38 -1.44
N PRO A 84 5.43 -13.63 -0.33
CA PRO A 84 4.94 -14.24 0.90
C PRO A 84 3.47 -14.67 0.74
N ALA A 85 3.03 -15.59 1.59
CA ALA A 85 1.61 -15.92 1.66
C ALA A 85 0.84 -14.70 2.17
N THR A 86 -0.26 -14.35 1.48
CA THR A 86 -1.17 -13.29 1.93
C THR A 86 -2.12 -13.87 2.97
N PRO A 87 -2.19 -13.32 4.18
CA PRO A 87 -3.14 -13.76 5.20
C PRO A 87 -4.57 -13.45 4.75
N GLU A 88 -5.53 -14.15 5.31
CA GLU A 88 -6.95 -13.79 5.18
C GLU A 88 -7.28 -12.70 6.20
N LEU A 89 -8.15 -11.76 5.80
CA LEU A 89 -8.78 -10.85 6.75
C LEU A 89 -9.82 -11.66 7.52
N THR A 90 -9.46 -12.10 8.74
CA THR A 90 -10.30 -13.00 9.55
C THR A 90 -11.24 -12.25 10.49
N GLU A 91 -11.05 -10.95 10.63
CA GLU A 91 -11.86 -10.09 11.49
C GLU A 91 -13.08 -9.56 10.73
N GLU A 92 -14.22 -9.50 11.42
CA GLU A 92 -15.42 -8.87 10.91
C GLU A 92 -15.22 -7.34 10.91
N ILE A 93 -15.50 -6.68 9.77
CA ILE A 93 -15.35 -5.23 9.66
C ILE A 93 -16.41 -4.54 10.54
N GLY A 94 -17.68 -4.88 10.38
CA GLY A 94 -18.81 -4.53 11.25
C GLY A 94 -19.15 -3.05 11.36
N THR A 95 -18.18 -2.12 11.28
CA THR A 95 -18.36 -0.67 11.41
C THR A 95 -17.48 0.13 10.45
N MET A 96 -17.87 1.37 10.14
CA MET A 96 -17.04 2.28 9.34
C MET A 96 -15.72 2.64 10.03
N ASP A 97 -15.72 2.76 11.35
CA ASP A 97 -14.48 3.02 12.11
C ASP A 97 -13.49 1.89 11.88
N ARG A 98 -13.95 0.62 11.98
CA ARG A 98 -13.06 -0.52 11.70
C ARG A 98 -12.60 -0.56 10.25
N ALA A 99 -13.45 -0.16 9.30
CA ALA A 99 -13.07 -0.03 7.90
C ALA A 99 -11.92 0.98 7.73
N PHE A 100 -12.01 2.17 8.34
CA PHE A 100 -10.92 3.15 8.32
C PHE A 100 -9.67 2.67 9.05
N GLU A 101 -9.82 2.01 10.21
CA GLU A 101 -8.69 1.42 10.92
C GLU A 101 -7.90 0.46 10.02
N ILE A 102 -8.57 -0.46 9.31
CA ILE A 102 -7.91 -1.42 8.41
C ILE A 102 -7.17 -0.69 7.30
N VAL A 103 -7.74 0.37 6.72
CA VAL A 103 -7.05 1.19 5.69
C VAL A 103 -5.76 1.78 6.27
N ILE A 104 -5.82 2.39 7.45
CA ILE A 104 -4.66 2.99 8.11
C ILE A 104 -3.63 1.93 8.51
N GLU A 105 -4.06 0.77 9.00
CA GLU A 105 -3.17 -0.37 9.30
C GLU A 105 -2.40 -0.83 8.05
N CYS A 106 -3.07 -0.94 6.90
CA CYS A 106 -2.42 -1.28 5.62
C CYS A 106 -1.34 -0.25 5.23
N LEU A 107 -1.66 1.03 5.32
CA LEU A 107 -0.69 2.10 5.02
C LEU A 107 0.50 2.08 5.98
N ASN A 108 0.27 1.83 7.28
CA ASN A 108 1.31 1.69 8.30
C ASN A 108 2.26 0.52 8.00
N GLU A 109 1.71 -0.65 7.63
CA GLU A 109 2.53 -1.83 7.29
C GLU A 109 3.44 -1.55 6.09
N ILE A 110 2.93 -0.87 5.06
CA ILE A 110 3.72 -0.48 3.89
C ILE A 110 4.82 0.50 4.31
N GLN A 111 4.49 1.53 5.07
CA GLN A 111 5.46 2.52 5.54
C GLN A 111 6.58 1.86 6.33
N GLU A 112 6.26 1.03 7.32
CA GLU A 112 7.27 0.31 8.10
C GLU A 112 8.17 -0.58 7.23
N ALA A 113 7.61 -1.24 6.22
CA ALA A 113 8.37 -2.07 5.31
C ALA A 113 9.34 -1.23 4.45
N LEU A 114 8.90 -0.07 3.95
CA LEU A 114 9.72 0.86 3.18
C LEU A 114 10.84 1.49 4.03
N GLU A 115 10.55 1.88 5.27
CA GLU A 115 11.55 2.41 6.21
C GLU A 115 12.66 1.39 6.48
N ARG A 116 12.30 0.12 6.66
CA ARG A 116 13.27 -0.98 6.85
C ARG A 116 14.10 -1.20 5.58
N LEU A 117 13.48 -1.15 4.40
CA LEU A 117 14.20 -1.25 3.13
C LEU A 117 15.17 -0.07 2.97
N ARG A 118 14.72 1.14 3.22
CA ARG A 118 15.54 2.35 3.18
C ARG A 118 16.76 2.24 4.11
N ALA A 119 16.56 1.76 5.33
CA ALA A 119 17.65 1.63 6.31
C ALA A 119 18.80 0.71 5.85
N VAL A 120 18.50 -0.32 5.06
CA VAL A 120 19.53 -1.25 4.52
C VAL A 120 20.07 -0.82 3.16
N THR A 121 19.41 0.12 2.49
CA THR A 121 19.80 0.63 1.16
C THR A 121 20.47 2.01 1.22
N ASP A 122 20.68 2.58 2.41
CA ASP A 122 21.35 3.88 2.59
C ASP A 122 22.87 3.79 2.38
N ASN A 123 23.22 3.46 1.13
CA ASN A 123 24.61 3.44 0.66
C ASN A 123 24.66 3.77 -0.84
N PRO A 124 25.79 4.23 -1.38
CA PRO A 124 25.88 4.69 -2.77
C PRO A 124 25.49 3.64 -3.81
N GLU A 125 25.74 2.38 -3.54
CA GLU A 125 25.48 1.29 -4.49
C GLU A 125 24.00 0.94 -4.61
N LEU A 126 23.23 1.13 -3.53
CA LEU A 126 21.80 0.82 -3.46
C LEU A 126 20.93 2.09 -3.44
N ARG A 127 21.54 3.26 -3.67
CA ARG A 127 20.85 4.56 -3.67
C ARG A 127 19.54 4.59 -4.47
N PRO A 128 19.41 3.97 -5.67
CA PRO A 128 18.15 3.96 -6.40
C PRO A 128 17.01 3.31 -5.61
N MET A 129 17.28 2.29 -4.81
CA MET A 129 16.26 1.63 -3.97
C MET A 129 15.86 2.49 -2.77
N SER A 130 16.83 3.20 -2.19
CA SER A 130 16.56 4.18 -1.13
C SER A 130 15.68 5.32 -1.63
N LEU A 131 15.96 5.86 -2.82
CA LEU A 131 15.18 6.93 -3.45
C LEU A 131 13.74 6.45 -3.78
N MET A 132 13.59 5.27 -4.34
CA MET A 132 12.27 4.68 -4.57
C MET A 132 11.48 4.56 -3.26
N SER A 133 12.11 4.11 -2.18
CA SER A 133 11.44 4.01 -0.88
C SER A 133 11.00 5.39 -0.36
N GLU A 134 11.83 6.42 -0.55
CA GLU A 134 11.49 7.81 -0.18
C GLU A 134 10.30 8.34 -1.01
N GLU A 135 10.29 8.11 -2.31
CA GLU A 135 9.21 8.50 -3.21
C GLU A 135 7.87 7.84 -2.80
N PHE A 136 7.90 6.53 -2.53
CA PHE A 136 6.71 5.81 -2.09
C PHE A 136 6.20 6.27 -0.72
N MET A 137 7.08 6.61 0.21
CA MET A 137 6.67 7.17 1.51
C MET A 137 6.02 8.55 1.37
N VAL A 138 6.46 9.38 0.42
CA VAL A 138 5.80 10.66 0.12
C VAL A 138 4.40 10.43 -0.42
N GLU A 139 4.24 9.51 -1.37
CA GLU A 139 2.92 9.15 -1.92
C GLU A 139 1.99 8.59 -0.83
N LEU A 140 2.49 7.70 0.04
CA LEU A 140 1.72 7.19 1.19
C LEU A 140 1.25 8.30 2.13
N SER A 141 2.06 9.33 2.36
CA SER A 141 1.69 10.47 3.19
C SER A 141 0.46 11.20 2.65
N GLY A 142 0.31 11.31 1.32
CA GLY A 142 -0.89 11.83 0.67
C GLY A 142 -2.14 10.98 1.00
N TYR A 143 -2.03 9.66 0.85
CA TYR A 143 -3.13 8.75 1.20
C TYR A 143 -3.50 8.82 2.68
N TYR A 144 -2.52 8.86 3.57
CA TYR A 144 -2.75 9.06 5.01
C TYR A 144 -3.59 10.30 5.29
N THR A 145 -3.16 11.43 4.74
CA THR A 145 -3.86 12.72 4.95
C THR A 145 -5.31 12.62 4.49
N LYS A 146 -5.54 12.03 3.34
CA LYS A 146 -6.87 11.84 2.75
C LYS A 146 -7.78 10.96 3.62
N PHE A 147 -7.29 9.78 4.00
CA PHE A 147 -8.09 8.84 4.78
C PHE A 147 -8.33 9.30 6.22
N LEU A 148 -7.37 9.99 6.83
CA LEU A 148 -7.57 10.62 8.14
C LEU A 148 -8.58 11.77 8.07
N ALA A 149 -8.56 12.56 7.00
CA ALA A 149 -9.57 13.62 6.80
C ALA A 149 -10.98 13.01 6.65
N ALA A 150 -11.10 11.92 5.89
CA ALA A 150 -12.36 11.21 5.73
C ALA A 150 -12.85 10.62 7.07
N TRP A 151 -11.99 9.97 7.83
CA TRP A 151 -12.34 9.44 9.14
C TRP A 151 -12.76 10.53 10.11
N ASN A 152 -12.00 11.61 10.20
CA ASN A 152 -12.37 12.77 11.03
C ASN A 152 -13.73 13.39 10.64
N MET A 153 -14.06 13.41 9.35
CA MET A 153 -15.37 13.89 8.89
C MET A 153 -16.49 12.92 9.29
N TRP A 154 -16.24 11.61 9.20
CA TRP A 154 -17.16 10.59 9.68
C TRP A 154 -17.45 10.71 11.17
N ASP A 155 -16.44 10.93 11.99
CA ASP A 155 -16.51 11.09 13.46
C ASP A 155 -17.34 12.30 13.90
N GLN A 156 -17.57 13.27 13.03
CA GLN A 156 -18.45 14.39 13.31
C GLN A 156 -19.95 13.99 13.34
N GLY A 157 -20.26 12.73 13.06
CA GLY A 157 -21.62 12.19 13.14
C GLY A 157 -22.54 12.68 12.01
N VAL A 158 -21.98 13.03 10.87
CA VAL A 158 -22.77 13.38 9.67
C VAL A 158 -23.55 12.17 9.16
N SER A 159 -24.65 12.40 8.43
CA SER A 159 -25.37 11.28 7.84
C SER A 159 -24.52 10.55 6.79
N PRO A 160 -24.70 9.22 6.61
CA PRO A 160 -23.95 8.47 5.60
C PRO A 160 -24.01 9.08 4.19
N SER A 161 -25.19 9.56 3.77
CA SER A 161 -25.35 10.21 2.46
C SER A 161 -24.59 11.53 2.35
N SER A 162 -24.58 12.35 3.42
CA SER A 162 -23.84 13.62 3.43
C SER A 162 -22.35 13.38 3.43
N PHE A 163 -21.90 12.35 4.17
CA PHE A 163 -20.52 11.93 4.19
C PHE A 163 -20.05 11.43 2.81
N ASP A 164 -20.81 10.54 2.18
CA ASP A 164 -20.45 9.97 0.87
C ASP A 164 -20.38 11.04 -0.23
N ASN A 165 -21.28 12.04 -0.19
CA ASN A 165 -21.20 13.20 -1.10
C ASN A 165 -19.96 14.07 -0.82
N TRP A 166 -19.57 14.24 0.45
CA TRP A 166 -18.35 14.96 0.78
C TRP A 166 -17.11 14.23 0.26
N VAL A 167 -17.08 12.89 0.37
CA VAL A 167 -16.00 12.07 -0.21
C VAL A 167 -15.91 12.23 -1.73
N LEU A 168 -17.06 12.34 -2.44
CA LEU A 168 -17.06 12.62 -3.88
C LEU A 168 -16.29 13.91 -4.19
N HIS A 169 -16.58 15.00 -3.47
CA HIS A 169 -15.87 16.28 -3.69
C HIS A 169 -14.39 16.18 -3.35
N LEU A 170 -14.02 15.45 -2.29
CA LEU A 170 -12.63 15.21 -1.95
C LEU A 170 -11.85 14.49 -3.07
N MET A 171 -12.52 13.62 -3.82
CA MET A 171 -11.91 12.92 -4.95
C MET A 171 -11.81 13.81 -6.21
N GLU A 172 -12.81 14.67 -6.46
CA GLU A 172 -12.85 15.58 -7.61
C GLU A 172 -11.77 16.68 -7.52
N GLU A 173 -11.45 17.15 -6.31
CA GLU A 173 -10.39 18.14 -6.08
C GLU A 173 -9.02 17.63 -6.52
N GLU A 174 -8.73 16.33 -6.36
CA GLU A 174 -7.48 15.72 -6.80
C GLU A 174 -7.37 15.61 -8.33
N GLU A 175 -8.46 15.25 -9.01
CA GLU A 175 -8.46 15.13 -10.48
C GLU A 175 -8.28 16.51 -11.16
N GLY A 176 -8.57 17.60 -10.48
CA GLY A 176 -8.41 18.97 -10.99
C GLY A 176 -7.03 19.61 -10.73
N GLU A 177 -6.18 19.02 -9.88
CA GLU A 177 -4.81 19.51 -9.63
C GLU A 177 -3.77 18.89 -10.58
N ASP A 178 -4.11 17.80 -11.28
CA ASP A 178 -3.23 17.08 -12.21
C ASP A 178 -3.32 17.60 -13.67
N ASP A 179 -4.17 18.59 -13.99
CA ASP A 179 -4.33 19.26 -15.28
C ASP A 179 -3.60 20.64 -15.30
#